data_b2cd92baad403fb97621e5c5235bdc86
#
_entry.id   b2cd92baad403fb97621e5c5235bdc86
#
_cell.length_a   1.000
_cell.length_b   1.000
_cell.length_c   1.000
_cell.angle_alpha   90.00
_cell.angle_beta   90.00
_cell.angle_gamma   90.00
#
_symmetry.space_group_name_H-M   'P 1'
#
loop_
_entity.id
_entity.type
_entity.pdbx_description
1 polymer ?
#
loop_
_entity_poly.entity_id
_entity_poly.type
_entity_poly.pdbx_seq_one_letter_code
_entity_poly.pdbx_strand_id
1 'polypeptide(L)'
;MRARAVSINLLAMQTGLAVGSVLWGLLASALDVRSATALSAALMLLLQLLSQRVRVQLGSEADVTPFARLPELAVSAEPRPNDGPVLVQVEYRIDPDKRGAFLEAIQAVEATRRRNGATSWRVFRDIEESDRFIERYVIASWAEYVRLRMRMTVADRMVQNRVVELQRKDVPTRISRYLGIDPQERARAMGATTAAAPGDGVATGSAPGEAR
;
A
#
# COMPACT_ATOMS: atom_id res chain seq x y z
N MET A 1 8.24 13.99 -2.23
CA MET A 1 9.37 13.19 -1.69
C MET A 1 10.58 13.14 -2.63
N ARG A 2 10.43 13.10 -3.96
CA ARG A 2 11.55 13.05 -4.92
C ARG A 2 12.55 14.20 -4.78
N ALA A 3 12.08 15.44 -4.61
CA ALA A 3 12.95 16.61 -4.48
C ALA A 3 13.88 16.53 -3.25
N ARG A 4 13.40 16.03 -2.10
CA ARG A 4 14.24 15.87 -0.89
C ARG A 4 15.34 14.83 -1.09
N ALA A 5 15.05 13.72 -1.76
CA ALA A 5 16.06 12.69 -2.04
C ALA A 5 17.17 13.21 -2.96
N VAL A 6 16.80 13.98 -3.99
CA VAL A 6 17.76 14.62 -4.90
C VAL A 6 18.63 15.63 -4.15
N SER A 7 18.02 16.49 -3.30
CA SER A 7 18.76 17.50 -2.52
C SER A 7 19.76 16.86 -1.56
N ILE A 8 19.39 15.78 -0.86
CA ILE A 8 20.27 15.05 0.06
C ILE A 8 21.43 14.41 -0.72
N ASN A 9 21.17 13.82 -1.87
CA ASN A 9 22.21 13.24 -2.72
C ASN A 9 23.20 14.29 -3.22
N LEU A 10 22.70 15.45 -3.67
CA LEU A 10 23.53 16.57 -4.12
C LEU A 10 24.41 17.11 -2.97
N LEU A 11 23.82 17.27 -1.78
CA LEU A 11 24.53 17.74 -0.60
C LEU A 11 25.64 16.76 -0.20
N ALA A 12 25.37 15.47 -0.17
CA ALA A 12 26.35 14.44 0.15
C ALA A 12 27.51 14.43 -0.87
N MET A 13 27.19 14.58 -2.15
CA MET A 13 28.18 14.65 -3.22
C MET A 13 29.08 15.88 -3.08
N GLN A 14 28.52 17.06 -2.85
CA GLN A 14 29.28 18.32 -2.68
C GLN A 14 30.13 18.29 -1.42
N THR A 15 29.59 17.78 -0.31
CA THR A 15 30.35 17.65 0.94
C THR A 15 31.50 16.66 0.76
N GLY A 16 31.26 15.54 0.07
CA GLY A 16 32.33 14.56 -0.24
C GLY A 16 33.47 15.15 -1.08
N LEU A 17 33.14 15.98 -2.09
CA LEU A 17 34.12 16.68 -2.91
C LEU A 17 34.92 17.70 -2.08
N ALA A 18 34.26 18.50 -1.24
CA ALA A 18 34.93 19.51 -0.41
C ALA A 18 35.88 18.87 0.63
N VAL A 19 35.43 17.87 1.35
CA VAL A 19 36.22 17.13 2.32
C VAL A 19 37.36 16.38 1.63
N GLY A 20 37.08 15.73 0.51
CA GLY A 20 38.07 15.00 -0.27
C GLY A 20 39.19 15.91 -0.78
N SER A 21 38.86 17.09 -1.32
CA SER A 21 39.90 18.02 -1.83
C SER A 21 40.80 18.53 -0.73
N VAL A 22 40.27 18.83 0.47
CA VAL A 22 41.07 19.26 1.62
C VAL A 22 42.00 18.15 2.10
N LEU A 23 41.49 16.91 2.24
CA LEU A 23 42.29 15.77 2.68
C LEU A 23 43.41 15.44 1.69
N TRP A 24 43.11 15.43 0.39
CA TRP A 24 44.13 15.16 -0.63
C TRP A 24 45.14 16.29 -0.76
N GLY A 25 44.69 17.55 -0.58
CA GLY A 25 45.60 18.72 -0.54
C GLY A 25 46.61 18.65 0.62
N LEU A 26 46.14 18.31 1.82
CA LEU A 26 46.98 18.09 2.98
C LEU A 26 47.94 16.91 2.80
N LEU A 27 47.46 15.84 2.25
CA LEU A 27 48.28 14.64 1.98
C LEU A 27 49.36 14.93 0.95
N ALA A 28 49.05 15.64 -0.14
CA ALA A 28 50.01 16.04 -1.16
C ALA A 28 51.07 17.04 -0.65
N SER A 29 50.71 17.88 0.36
CA SER A 29 51.70 18.77 1.00
C SER A 29 52.60 18.05 2.00
N ALA A 30 52.14 16.94 2.60
CA ALA A 30 52.89 16.16 3.59
C ALA A 30 53.79 15.09 2.94
N LEU A 31 53.27 14.50 1.87
CA LEU A 31 53.94 13.51 1.05
C LEU A 31 54.35 14.11 -0.28
N ASP A 32 55.04 13.84 -1.13
CA ASP A 32 55.13 14.40 -2.47
C ASP A 32 53.92 14.07 -3.33
N VAL A 33 53.66 14.82 -4.39
CA VAL A 33 52.53 14.66 -5.30
C VAL A 33 52.50 13.25 -5.92
N ARG A 34 53.64 12.68 -6.18
CA ARG A 34 53.74 11.34 -6.80
C ARG A 34 53.22 10.25 -5.86
N SER A 35 53.63 10.29 -4.60
CA SER A 35 53.18 9.35 -3.55
C SER A 35 51.70 9.54 -3.22
N ALA A 36 51.20 10.74 -3.17
CA ALA A 36 49.77 11.03 -2.96
C ALA A 36 48.90 10.47 -4.11
N THR A 37 49.36 10.63 -5.35
CA THR A 37 48.65 10.08 -6.53
C THR A 37 48.64 8.56 -6.55
N ALA A 38 49.78 7.93 -6.22
CA ALA A 38 49.85 6.48 -6.13
C ALA A 38 48.96 5.91 -5.04
N LEU A 39 48.89 6.58 -3.89
CA LEU A 39 48.00 6.20 -2.78
C LEU A 39 46.52 6.34 -3.17
N SER A 40 46.15 7.41 -3.88
CA SER A 40 44.75 7.60 -4.34
C SER A 40 44.34 6.51 -5.34
N ALA A 41 45.25 6.14 -6.25
CA ALA A 41 44.98 5.04 -7.21
C ALA A 41 44.82 3.70 -6.48
N ALA A 42 45.68 3.40 -5.51
CA ALA A 42 45.60 2.18 -4.72
C ALA A 42 44.29 2.12 -3.91
N LEU A 43 43.87 3.22 -3.28
CA LEU A 43 42.60 3.33 -2.53
C LEU A 43 41.41 3.13 -3.47
N MET A 44 41.43 3.72 -4.66
CA MET A 44 40.36 3.59 -5.63
C MET A 44 40.22 2.13 -6.11
N LEU A 45 41.31 1.45 -6.37
CA LEU A 45 41.31 0.01 -6.72
C LEU A 45 40.76 -0.84 -5.56
N LEU A 46 41.18 -0.57 -4.34
CA LEU A 46 40.67 -1.26 -3.16
C LEU A 46 39.18 -1.08 -2.99
N LEU A 47 38.66 0.15 -3.09
CA LEU A 47 37.22 0.45 -3.01
C LEU A 47 36.46 -0.23 -4.17
N GLN A 48 37.02 -0.27 -5.37
CA GLN A 48 36.44 -0.98 -6.51
C GLN A 48 36.34 -2.48 -6.25
N LEU A 49 37.35 -3.11 -5.68
CA LEU A 49 37.32 -4.52 -5.31
C LEU A 49 36.33 -4.81 -4.19
N LEU A 50 36.26 -3.93 -3.18
CA LEU A 50 35.25 -4.04 -2.10
C LEU A 50 33.82 -3.86 -2.63
N SER A 51 33.60 -2.94 -3.57
CA SER A 51 32.28 -2.68 -4.14
C SER A 51 31.71 -3.88 -4.90
N GLN A 52 32.56 -4.74 -5.46
CA GLN A 52 32.14 -5.98 -6.12
C GLN A 52 31.51 -6.99 -5.15
N ARG A 53 31.83 -6.89 -3.85
CA ARG A 53 31.22 -7.74 -2.81
C ARG A 53 29.84 -7.22 -2.37
N VAL A 54 29.55 -5.95 -2.60
CA VAL A 54 28.24 -5.34 -2.33
C VAL A 54 27.37 -5.55 -3.56
N ARG A 55 26.55 -6.59 -3.54
CA ARG A 55 25.52 -6.78 -4.57
C ARG A 55 24.48 -5.68 -4.43
N VAL A 56 24.61 -4.61 -5.17
CA VAL A 56 23.52 -3.66 -5.40
C VAL A 56 22.48 -4.40 -6.23
N GLN A 57 21.39 -4.80 -5.60
CA GLN A 57 20.23 -5.28 -6.35
C GLN A 57 19.64 -4.07 -7.09
N LEU A 58 20.05 -3.91 -8.33
CA LEU A 58 19.35 -3.03 -9.26
C LEU A 58 17.92 -3.59 -9.37
N GLY A 59 16.93 -2.80 -8.95
CA GLY A 59 15.52 -3.16 -9.11
C GLY A 59 15.27 -3.54 -10.57
N SER A 60 14.42 -4.56 -10.78
CA SER A 60 14.07 -4.95 -12.14
C SER A 60 13.19 -3.85 -12.77
N GLU A 61 13.24 -3.75 -14.11
CA GLU A 61 12.35 -2.83 -14.85
C GLU A 61 10.87 -3.07 -14.50
N ALA A 62 10.50 -4.31 -14.20
CA ALA A 62 9.17 -4.70 -13.74
C ALA A 62 8.76 -4.01 -12.43
N ASP A 63 9.72 -3.61 -11.55
CA ASP A 63 9.44 -2.93 -10.28
C ASP A 63 8.99 -1.48 -10.46
N VAL A 64 9.35 -0.85 -11.58
CA VAL A 64 9.03 0.56 -11.86
C VAL A 64 8.03 0.73 -13.00
N THR A 65 7.82 -0.31 -13.83
CA THR A 65 6.87 -0.27 -14.93
C THR A 65 5.44 -0.34 -14.41
N PRO A 66 4.61 0.71 -14.61
CA PRO A 66 3.21 0.67 -14.18
C PRO A 66 2.45 -0.42 -14.92
N PHE A 67 1.62 -1.18 -14.20
CA PHE A 67 0.72 -2.12 -14.82
C PHE A 67 -0.40 -1.35 -15.52
N ALA A 68 -0.42 -1.42 -16.86
CA ALA A 68 -1.40 -0.72 -17.68
C ALA A 68 -2.80 -1.30 -17.49
N ARG A 69 -3.73 -0.48 -17.03
CA ARG A 69 -5.18 -0.68 -16.93
C ARG A 69 -5.65 -1.79 -16.00
N LEU A 70 -5.87 -1.42 -14.77
CA LEU A 70 -6.79 -2.16 -13.91
C LEU A 70 -8.23 -1.97 -14.43
N PRO A 71 -9.08 -3.02 -14.34
CA PRO A 71 -10.50 -2.91 -14.71
C PRO A 71 -11.16 -1.71 -14.01
N GLU A 72 -12.07 -1.05 -14.71
CA GLU A 72 -12.83 0.06 -14.14
C GLU A 72 -13.58 -0.40 -12.88
N LEU A 73 -13.60 0.47 -11.87
CA LEU A 73 -14.31 0.17 -10.63
C LEU A 73 -15.81 0.38 -10.87
N ALA A 74 -16.57 -0.69 -10.84
CA ALA A 74 -18.01 -0.60 -10.75
C ALA A 74 -18.38 -0.16 -9.32
N VAL A 75 -18.61 1.14 -9.12
CA VAL A 75 -19.12 1.71 -7.87
C VAL A 75 -20.50 2.30 -8.13
N SER A 76 -21.45 2.05 -7.23
CA SER A 76 -22.81 2.59 -7.36
C SER A 76 -22.85 4.12 -7.20
N ALA A 77 -21.96 4.65 -6.34
CA ALA A 77 -21.70 6.07 -6.17
C ALA A 77 -20.21 6.23 -5.85
N GLU A 78 -19.55 7.22 -6.45
CA GLU A 78 -18.13 7.47 -6.20
C GLU A 78 -17.96 8.10 -4.80
N PRO A 79 -17.19 7.46 -3.89
CA PRO A 79 -16.89 8.02 -2.59
C PRO A 79 -16.07 9.30 -2.70
N ARG A 80 -16.17 10.17 -1.71
CA ARG A 80 -15.33 11.36 -1.62
C ARG A 80 -13.87 10.97 -1.40
N PRO A 81 -12.90 11.79 -1.83
CA PRO A 81 -11.47 11.46 -1.71
C PRO A 81 -11.01 11.10 -0.29
N ASN A 82 -11.59 11.74 0.72
CA ASN A 82 -11.23 11.53 2.14
C ASN A 82 -12.08 10.48 2.84
N ASP A 83 -13.09 9.93 2.18
CA ASP A 83 -13.92 8.87 2.77
C ASP A 83 -13.05 7.62 3.01
N GLY A 84 -13.26 6.98 4.15
CA GLY A 84 -12.47 5.82 4.55
C GLY A 84 -12.68 5.46 6.02
N PRO A 85 -11.94 4.48 6.48
CA PRO A 85 -10.99 3.62 5.74
C PRO A 85 -11.67 2.73 4.69
N VAL A 86 -10.91 2.32 3.67
CA VAL A 86 -11.36 1.34 2.67
C VAL A 86 -10.83 -0.04 3.06
N LEU A 87 -11.73 -0.97 3.37
CA LEU A 87 -11.41 -2.38 3.55
C LEU A 87 -11.56 -3.11 2.22
N VAL A 88 -10.49 -3.76 1.78
CA VAL A 88 -10.51 -4.66 0.62
C VAL A 88 -10.43 -6.09 1.10
N GLN A 89 -11.34 -6.91 0.62
CA GLN A 89 -11.41 -8.35 0.89
C GLN A 89 -11.26 -9.12 -0.42
N VAL A 90 -10.33 -10.07 -0.45
CA VAL A 90 -10.11 -10.97 -1.58
C VAL A 90 -10.33 -12.39 -1.10
N GLU A 91 -11.23 -13.11 -1.76
CA GLU A 91 -11.57 -14.50 -1.42
C GLU A 91 -10.91 -15.44 -2.41
N TYR A 92 -10.27 -16.47 -1.86
CA TYR A 92 -9.59 -17.52 -2.59
C TYR A 92 -10.18 -18.89 -2.22
N ARG A 93 -10.28 -19.78 -3.21
CA ARG A 93 -10.61 -21.20 -3.01
C ARG A 93 -9.40 -22.05 -3.37
N ILE A 94 -8.84 -22.74 -2.39
CA ILE A 94 -7.55 -23.42 -2.52
C ILE A 94 -7.74 -24.91 -2.20
N ASP A 95 -7.32 -25.76 -3.11
CA ASP A 95 -7.32 -27.19 -2.88
C ASP A 95 -6.40 -27.56 -1.70
N PRO A 96 -6.77 -28.57 -0.89
CA PRO A 96 -6.00 -28.95 0.30
C PRO A 96 -4.53 -29.28 0.02
N ASP A 97 -4.23 -29.87 -1.13
CA ASP A 97 -2.89 -30.22 -1.59
C ASP A 97 -2.01 -29.00 -1.92
N LYS A 98 -2.62 -27.87 -2.35
CA LYS A 98 -1.94 -26.63 -2.70
C LYS A 98 -1.83 -25.64 -1.54
N ARG A 99 -2.38 -25.97 -0.37
CA ARG A 99 -2.46 -25.05 0.77
C ARG A 99 -1.10 -24.53 1.23
N GLY A 100 -0.08 -25.40 1.29
CA GLY A 100 1.28 -24.99 1.70
C GLY A 100 1.88 -23.95 0.74
N ALA A 101 1.82 -24.24 -0.56
CA ALA A 101 2.29 -23.34 -1.61
C ALA A 101 1.51 -22.01 -1.63
N PHE A 102 0.20 -22.06 -1.37
CA PHE A 102 -0.62 -20.85 -1.26
C PHE A 102 -0.20 -19.97 -0.07
N LEU A 103 0.03 -20.56 1.11
CA LEU A 103 0.44 -19.80 2.29
C LEU A 103 1.81 -19.13 2.09
N GLU A 104 2.72 -19.79 1.40
CA GLU A 104 4.01 -19.20 1.01
C GLU A 104 3.83 -18.06 -0.01
N ALA A 105 3.05 -18.28 -1.06
CA ALA A 105 2.82 -17.29 -2.09
C ALA A 105 2.08 -16.05 -1.56
N ILE A 106 1.07 -16.21 -0.71
CA ILE A 106 0.29 -15.10 -0.14
C ILE A 106 1.10 -14.26 0.84
N GLN A 107 2.09 -14.85 1.53
CA GLN A 107 3.00 -14.11 2.39
C GLN A 107 3.79 -13.04 1.61
N ALA A 108 4.21 -13.35 0.38
CA ALA A 108 4.91 -12.40 -0.48
C ALA A 108 4.03 -11.20 -0.87
N VAL A 109 2.71 -11.36 -0.89
CA VAL A 109 1.76 -10.28 -1.19
C VAL A 109 1.72 -9.22 -0.09
N GLU A 110 1.98 -9.57 1.19
CA GLU A 110 1.99 -8.61 2.30
C GLU A 110 2.91 -7.42 2.04
N ALA A 111 4.16 -7.69 1.66
CA ALA A 111 5.15 -6.65 1.39
C ALA A 111 4.67 -5.69 0.30
N THR A 112 4.06 -6.23 -0.75
CA THR A 112 3.46 -5.46 -1.85
C THR A 112 2.31 -4.58 -1.36
N ARG A 113 1.37 -5.13 -0.56
CA ARG A 113 0.23 -4.35 -0.01
C ARG A 113 0.71 -3.22 0.89
N ARG A 114 1.66 -3.50 1.81
CA ARG A 114 2.22 -2.49 2.72
C ARG A 114 2.97 -1.38 1.98
N ARG A 115 3.81 -1.73 1.01
CA ARG A 115 4.51 -0.75 0.15
C ARG A 115 3.54 0.17 -0.59
N ASN A 116 2.41 -0.36 -1.01
CA ASN A 116 1.39 0.38 -1.74
C ASN A 116 0.38 1.12 -0.84
N GLY A 117 0.58 1.14 0.50
CA GLY A 117 -0.17 2.00 1.42
C GLY A 117 -1.19 1.27 2.29
N ALA A 118 -1.18 -0.07 2.34
CA ALA A 118 -2.01 -0.80 3.29
C ALA A 118 -1.56 -0.55 4.73
N THR A 119 -2.46 -0.06 5.57
CA THR A 119 -2.23 0.19 7.00
C THR A 119 -2.30 -1.09 7.82
N SER A 120 -3.12 -2.04 7.38
CA SER A 120 -3.19 -3.39 7.95
C SER A 120 -3.37 -4.41 6.84
N TRP A 121 -2.86 -5.63 7.08
CA TRP A 121 -3.00 -6.78 6.21
C TRP A 121 -3.11 -8.05 7.04
N ARG A 122 -4.05 -8.94 6.70
CA ARG A 122 -4.27 -10.22 7.36
C ARG A 122 -4.82 -11.24 6.36
N VAL A 123 -4.49 -12.49 6.56
CA VAL A 123 -5.10 -13.64 5.88
C VAL A 123 -5.84 -14.47 6.92
N PHE A 124 -7.06 -14.83 6.59
CA PHE A 124 -7.94 -15.66 7.41
C PHE A 124 -8.27 -16.94 6.64
N ARG A 125 -8.42 -18.03 7.37
CA ARG A 125 -9.03 -19.24 6.86
C ARG A 125 -10.46 -19.31 7.40
N ASP A 126 -11.40 -19.68 6.56
CA ASP A 126 -12.76 -19.90 6.97
C ASP A 126 -12.84 -21.12 7.90
N ILE A 127 -13.70 -21.05 8.92
CA ILE A 127 -13.88 -22.12 9.92
C ILE A 127 -14.83 -23.19 9.36
N GLU A 128 -15.85 -22.77 8.60
CA GLU A 128 -16.87 -23.66 8.05
C GLU A 128 -16.39 -24.31 6.74
N GLU A 129 -15.70 -23.53 5.89
CA GLU A 129 -15.20 -23.95 4.60
C GLU A 129 -13.66 -23.96 4.60
N SER A 130 -13.06 -25.08 4.86
CA SER A 130 -11.60 -25.21 5.09
C SER A 130 -10.73 -24.90 3.85
N ASP A 131 -11.32 -24.90 2.65
CA ASP A 131 -10.69 -24.53 1.37
C ASP A 131 -10.78 -23.03 1.07
N ARG A 132 -11.55 -22.27 1.86
CA ARG A 132 -11.76 -20.84 1.70
C ARG A 132 -10.76 -20.03 2.52
N PHE A 133 -10.04 -19.13 1.84
CA PHE A 133 -9.11 -18.18 2.43
C PHE A 133 -9.53 -16.75 2.08
N ILE A 134 -9.35 -15.85 3.02
CA ILE A 134 -9.76 -14.45 2.88
C ILE A 134 -8.56 -13.56 3.19
N GLU A 135 -8.03 -12.86 2.18
CA GLU A 135 -7.09 -11.77 2.36
C GLU A 135 -7.87 -10.50 2.68
N ARG A 136 -7.51 -9.80 3.76
CA ARG A 136 -8.06 -8.48 4.10
C ARG A 136 -6.94 -7.47 4.28
N TYR A 137 -7.11 -6.31 3.69
CA TYR A 137 -6.24 -5.17 3.93
C TYR A 137 -7.02 -3.86 3.95
N VAL A 138 -6.49 -2.89 4.71
CA VAL A 138 -7.14 -1.61 4.94
C VAL A 138 -6.27 -0.50 4.35
N ILE A 139 -6.91 0.42 3.64
CA ILE A 139 -6.31 1.63 3.09
C ILE A 139 -6.96 2.83 3.79
N ALA A 140 -6.17 3.87 4.07
CA ALA A 140 -6.61 4.98 4.91
C ALA A 140 -7.78 5.80 4.33
N SER A 141 -7.86 5.95 2.99
CA SER A 141 -8.93 6.71 2.34
C SER A 141 -9.19 6.23 0.91
N TRP A 142 -10.30 6.68 0.33
CA TRP A 142 -10.64 6.41 -1.07
C TRP A 142 -9.56 6.92 -2.04
N ALA A 143 -9.08 8.14 -1.83
CA ALA A 143 -8.01 8.70 -2.66
C ALA A 143 -6.71 7.85 -2.60
N GLU A 144 -6.35 7.32 -1.43
CA GLU A 144 -5.18 6.42 -1.32
C GLU A 144 -5.45 5.09 -2.02
N TYR A 145 -6.67 4.55 -1.95
CA TYR A 145 -7.05 3.35 -2.67
C TYR A 145 -6.94 3.51 -4.20
N VAL A 146 -7.41 4.64 -4.74
CA VAL A 146 -7.26 4.96 -6.16
C VAL A 146 -5.78 5.10 -6.53
N ARG A 147 -4.98 5.81 -5.70
CA ARG A 147 -3.53 5.94 -5.91
C ARG A 147 -2.80 4.60 -5.87
N LEU A 148 -3.17 3.69 -4.94
CA LEU A 148 -2.63 2.33 -4.87
C LEU A 148 -2.83 1.61 -6.21
N ARG A 149 -4.02 1.68 -6.78
CA ARG A 149 -4.32 1.04 -8.06
C ARG A 149 -3.45 1.57 -9.20
N MET A 150 -3.21 2.89 -9.22
CA MET A 150 -2.35 3.53 -10.25
C MET A 150 -0.86 3.25 -10.06
N ARG A 151 -0.42 2.93 -8.83
CA ARG A 151 0.98 2.61 -8.52
C ARG A 151 1.34 1.14 -8.70
N MET A 152 0.36 0.27 -8.93
CA MET A 152 0.61 -1.16 -9.11
C MET A 152 1.57 -1.39 -10.27
N THR A 153 2.66 -2.08 -10.01
CA THR A 153 3.71 -2.39 -10.99
C THR A 153 3.51 -3.77 -11.61
N VAL A 154 4.26 -4.05 -12.67
CA VAL A 154 4.30 -5.38 -13.28
C VAL A 154 4.79 -6.43 -12.28
N ALA A 155 5.80 -6.10 -11.46
CA ALA A 155 6.30 -6.99 -10.41
C ALA A 155 5.23 -7.29 -9.34
N ASP A 156 4.45 -6.28 -8.92
CA ASP A 156 3.32 -6.48 -8.00
C ASP A 156 2.30 -7.46 -8.58
N ARG A 157 2.04 -7.35 -9.88
CA ARG A 157 1.12 -8.25 -10.59
C ARG A 157 1.66 -9.67 -10.67
N MET A 158 2.95 -9.85 -10.90
CA MET A 158 3.58 -11.17 -10.91
C MET A 158 3.44 -11.88 -9.56
N VAL A 159 3.66 -11.17 -8.45
CA VAL A 159 3.46 -11.72 -7.09
C VAL A 159 1.99 -12.14 -6.90
N GLN A 160 1.04 -11.31 -7.32
CA GLN A 160 -0.38 -11.61 -7.24
C GLN A 160 -0.78 -12.81 -8.11
N ASN A 161 -0.25 -12.90 -9.33
CA ASN A 161 -0.56 -13.98 -10.26
C ASN A 161 -0.16 -15.35 -9.69
N ARG A 162 0.96 -15.46 -8.98
CA ARG A 162 1.34 -16.73 -8.31
C ARG A 162 0.27 -17.23 -7.35
N VAL A 163 -0.38 -16.32 -6.62
CA VAL A 163 -1.48 -16.69 -5.72
C VAL A 163 -2.72 -17.12 -6.51
N VAL A 164 -3.03 -16.38 -7.57
CA VAL A 164 -4.20 -16.67 -8.43
C VAL A 164 -4.03 -18.00 -9.18
N GLU A 165 -2.81 -18.38 -9.58
CA GLU A 165 -2.50 -19.66 -10.23
C GLU A 165 -2.79 -20.87 -9.32
N LEU A 166 -2.71 -20.71 -8.00
CA LEU A 166 -2.99 -21.75 -7.01
C LEU A 166 -4.49 -21.88 -6.71
N GLN A 167 -5.28 -20.88 -7.12
CA GLN A 167 -6.73 -20.89 -6.95
C GLN A 167 -7.38 -21.97 -7.80
N ARG A 168 -8.48 -22.52 -7.30
CA ARG A 168 -9.38 -23.40 -8.06
C ARG A 168 -9.92 -22.68 -9.28
N LYS A 169 -9.83 -23.32 -10.45
CA LYS A 169 -10.24 -22.72 -11.74
C LYS A 169 -11.75 -22.66 -11.93
N ASP A 170 -12.49 -23.49 -11.22
CA ASP A 170 -13.96 -23.56 -11.25
C ASP A 170 -14.64 -22.42 -10.48
N VAL A 171 -13.90 -21.73 -9.59
CA VAL A 171 -14.43 -20.62 -8.79
C VAL A 171 -13.60 -19.35 -9.03
N PRO A 172 -14.21 -18.25 -9.51
CA PRO A 172 -13.48 -17.00 -9.72
C PRO A 172 -13.10 -16.36 -8.40
N THR A 173 -11.94 -15.69 -8.37
CA THR A 173 -11.52 -14.85 -7.23
C THR A 173 -12.52 -13.72 -7.03
N ARG A 174 -13.11 -13.63 -5.85
CA ARG A 174 -14.04 -12.56 -5.49
C ARG A 174 -13.32 -11.45 -4.76
N ILE A 175 -13.47 -10.21 -5.23
CA ILE A 175 -12.92 -9.02 -4.60
C ILE A 175 -14.05 -8.11 -4.16
N SER A 176 -14.19 -7.92 -2.85
CA SER A 176 -15.17 -7.03 -2.23
C SER A 176 -14.47 -5.83 -1.62
N ARG A 177 -15.13 -4.69 -1.65
CA ARG A 177 -14.61 -3.42 -1.13
C ARG A 177 -15.67 -2.80 -0.24
N TYR A 178 -15.25 -2.35 0.92
CA TYR A 178 -16.14 -1.78 1.92
C TYR A 178 -15.58 -0.43 2.34
N LEU A 179 -16.44 0.56 2.42
CA LEU A 179 -16.11 1.87 2.96
C LEU A 179 -16.45 1.89 4.44
N GLY A 180 -15.51 2.30 5.27
CA GLY A 180 -15.76 2.50 6.69
C GLY A 180 -16.72 3.66 6.89
N ILE A 181 -17.72 3.48 7.74
CA ILE A 181 -18.67 4.53 8.09
C ILE A 181 -18.05 5.41 9.18
N ASP A 182 -17.92 6.70 8.91
CA ASP A 182 -17.45 7.69 9.88
C ASP A 182 -18.42 7.75 11.08
N PRO A 183 -17.92 7.82 12.33
CA PRO A 183 -18.75 8.04 13.51
C PRO A 183 -19.69 9.24 13.38
N GLN A 184 -19.28 10.31 12.73
CA GLN A 184 -20.12 11.50 12.48
C GLN A 184 -21.25 11.22 11.48
N GLU A 185 -20.99 10.45 10.43
CA GLU A 185 -22.00 10.03 9.47
C GLU A 185 -23.04 9.11 10.14
N ARG A 186 -22.57 8.19 10.99
CA ARG A 186 -23.44 7.34 11.80
C ARG A 186 -24.34 8.17 12.73
N ALA A 187 -23.78 9.15 13.42
CA ALA A 187 -24.53 10.04 14.31
C ALA A 187 -25.58 10.86 13.56
N ARG A 188 -25.26 11.37 12.37
CA ARG A 188 -26.20 12.10 11.50
C ARG A 188 -27.34 11.20 11.03
N ALA A 189 -27.07 9.98 10.62
CA ALA A 189 -28.09 9.02 10.19
C ALA A 189 -29.03 8.67 11.35
N MET A 190 -28.52 8.46 12.57
CA MET A 190 -29.32 8.21 13.77
C MET A 190 -30.17 9.43 14.17
N GLY A 191 -29.61 10.65 14.08
CA GLY A 191 -30.35 11.90 14.38
C GLY A 191 -31.46 12.18 13.37
N ALA A 192 -31.25 11.88 12.09
CA ALA A 192 -32.27 12.03 11.06
C ALA A 192 -33.45 11.05 11.26
N THR A 193 -33.17 9.83 11.74
CA THR A 193 -34.21 8.83 12.03
C THR A 193 -35.09 9.27 13.22
N THR A 194 -34.51 9.92 14.23
CA THR A 194 -35.26 10.42 15.40
C THR A 194 -36.16 11.61 15.04
N ALA A 195 -35.77 12.43 14.07
CA ALA A 195 -36.55 13.57 13.61
C ALA A 195 -37.74 13.20 12.67
N ALA A 196 -37.71 11.98 12.11
CA ALA A 196 -38.74 11.49 11.18
C ALA A 196 -39.80 10.60 11.83
N ALA A 197 -39.84 10.45 13.17
CA ALA A 197 -40.92 9.76 13.85
C ALA A 197 -42.18 10.63 13.79
N PRO A 198 -43.31 10.14 13.22
CA PRO A 198 -44.54 10.91 13.17
C PRO A 198 -45.04 11.12 14.60
N GLY A 199 -45.20 12.38 15.01
CA GLY A 199 -45.83 12.73 16.27
C GLY A 199 -47.24 12.19 16.27
N ASP A 200 -47.54 11.29 17.19
CA ASP A 200 -48.89 10.86 17.49
C ASP A 200 -49.72 12.08 17.87
N GLY A 201 -50.50 12.56 16.92
CA GLY A 201 -51.49 13.58 17.13
C GLY A 201 -52.62 13.00 18.02
N VAL A 202 -52.53 13.28 19.32
CA VAL A 202 -53.64 13.09 20.23
C VAL A 202 -54.72 14.13 19.87
N ALA A 203 -55.68 13.70 19.08
CA ALA A 203 -56.89 14.45 18.85
C ALA A 203 -57.74 14.42 20.13
N THR A 204 -57.70 15.50 20.90
CA THR A 204 -58.66 15.78 21.96
C THR A 204 -59.95 16.15 21.29
N GLY A 205 -60.88 15.19 21.21
CA GLY A 205 -62.27 15.41 20.81
C GLY A 205 -62.96 16.18 21.87
N SER A 206 -63.31 17.42 21.54
CA SER A 206 -64.26 18.26 22.28
C SER A 206 -65.68 17.79 21.94
N ALA A 207 -66.42 17.26 22.93
CA ALA A 207 -67.81 16.96 22.81
C ALA A 207 -68.63 18.24 22.91
N PRO A 208 -69.68 18.47 22.08
CA PRO A 208 -70.60 19.61 22.25
C PRO A 208 -71.63 19.31 23.33
N GLY A 209 -71.75 20.24 24.24
CA GLY A 209 -72.78 20.21 25.24
C GLY A 209 -74.18 20.40 24.66
N GLU A 210 -75.12 19.58 25.11
CA GLU A 210 -76.56 19.76 24.95
C GLU A 210 -77.13 20.59 26.07
N ALA A 211 -77.80 21.67 25.66
CA ALA A 211 -78.65 22.45 26.53
C ALA A 211 -80.07 21.84 26.50
N ARG A 212 -80.51 21.36 27.61
CA ARG A 212 -81.86 21.70 28.20
C ARG A 212 -82.08 20.92 29.48
#